data_b3915310dd6f7765937caf33c1875358
#
_entry.id   b3915310dd6f7765937caf33c1875358
#
_cell.length_a   1.000
_cell.length_b   1.000
_cell.length_c   1.000
_cell.angle_alpha   90.00
_cell.angle_beta   90.00
_cell.angle_gamma   90.00
#
_symmetry.space_group_name_H-M   'P 1'
#
loop_
_entity.id
_entity.type
_entity.pdbx_description
1 polymer ?
#
loop_
_entity_poly.entity_id
_entity_poly.type
_entity_poly.pdbx_seq_one_letter_code
_entity_poly.pdbx_strand_id
1 'polypeptide(L)'
;MKKIFLILFSIFLCLSAEAKVKSKDISFPIHVYTDKINTCSYVGGETFKSKYKKARIESLIRLDWMSEWALGNSRSVIHLNLTGPMSMFAVATHNAIGNNDKTDIDDAKGILIKIAKANVLLDTIGKEELKKKPKCWKDGNPEAPCWYHAYEFARDAFTNYLLIAIYLKDYLSDKEIKIVNKYIKKMHKKFIKPEEFLEKEKGFYAMGNGGIPNLAYAHWTNNKKLAAKEFNFRFKNIEEVFYDDGYINNNSFRGFRALWYHSYGLNSALGYIYLAKNWGAKVPDLVMNRITKAAEVLNLGITDYESFSSRKYDGKQKNNQYKKHNARKHTHQEAIAIDTLMEMVTGIKHEKDITYLAKRPKYGIDNLIGFNANCIK
;
A
#
# COMPACT_ATOMS: atom_id res chain seq x y z
N MET A 1 32.60 24.13 -39.70
CA MET A 1 31.99 22.87 -39.31
C MET A 1 32.14 22.50 -37.83
N LYS A 2 33.30 22.73 -37.16
CA LYS A 2 33.47 22.38 -35.73
C LYS A 2 32.56 23.13 -34.72
N LYS A 3 32.12 24.35 -34.99
CA LYS A 3 31.26 25.14 -34.11
C LYS A 3 29.77 24.72 -34.12
N ILE A 4 29.28 24.16 -35.22
CA ILE A 4 27.89 23.68 -35.34
C ILE A 4 27.70 22.37 -34.60
N PHE A 5 28.76 21.51 -34.49
CA PHE A 5 28.69 20.25 -33.77
C PHE A 5 28.62 20.45 -32.24
N LEU A 6 29.25 21.50 -31.72
CA LEU A 6 29.21 21.82 -30.28
C LEU A 6 27.82 22.31 -29.83
N ILE A 7 27.13 23.06 -30.69
CA ILE A 7 25.78 23.56 -30.36
C ILE A 7 24.73 22.44 -30.39
N LEU A 8 24.82 21.50 -31.34
CA LEU A 8 23.96 20.32 -31.38
C LEU A 8 24.20 19.37 -30.19
N PHE A 9 25.43 19.23 -29.72
CA PHE A 9 25.72 18.41 -28.55
C PHE A 9 25.25 19.05 -27.23
N SER A 10 25.24 20.39 -27.15
CA SER A 10 24.71 21.12 -26.00
C SER A 10 23.17 21.06 -25.95
N ILE A 11 22.49 20.99 -27.06
CA ILE A 11 21.03 20.85 -27.12
C ILE A 11 20.59 19.43 -26.73
N PHE A 12 21.40 18.41 -27.02
CA PHE A 12 21.13 17.03 -26.61
C PHE A 12 21.40 16.77 -25.12
N LEU A 13 22.26 17.55 -24.46
CA LEU A 13 22.51 17.46 -23.02
C LEU A 13 21.49 18.23 -22.16
N CYS A 14 20.61 19.04 -22.79
CA CYS A 14 19.48 19.69 -22.11
C CYS A 14 18.22 18.83 -22.03
N LEU A 15 18.21 17.64 -22.60
CA LEU A 15 17.08 16.73 -22.54
C LEU A 15 17.11 15.94 -21.22
N SER A 16 16.22 16.36 -20.34
CA SER A 16 15.67 15.61 -19.19
C SER A 16 16.58 15.45 -17.97
N ALA A 17 16.95 16.53 -17.34
CA ALA A 17 17.01 16.49 -15.89
C ALA A 17 15.53 16.47 -15.40
N GLU A 18 14.92 15.30 -15.34
CA GLU A 18 13.58 15.17 -14.75
C GLU A 18 13.56 15.85 -13.37
N ALA A 19 12.63 16.76 -13.17
CA ALA A 19 12.63 17.62 -12.00
C ALA A 19 12.36 16.76 -10.76
N LYS A 20 13.41 16.50 -9.97
CA LYS A 20 13.28 15.81 -8.68
C LYS A 20 12.33 16.56 -7.77
N VAL A 21 11.45 15.83 -7.10
CA VAL A 21 10.59 16.36 -6.03
C VAL A 21 11.48 16.97 -4.94
N LYS A 22 11.22 18.22 -4.62
CA LYS A 22 11.94 18.95 -3.56
C LYS A 22 11.07 19.03 -2.30
N SER A 23 11.70 19.03 -1.14
CA SER A 23 10.96 19.11 0.13
C SER A 23 10.11 20.38 0.28
N LYS A 24 10.50 21.49 -0.39
CA LYS A 24 9.72 22.74 -0.41
C LYS A 24 8.39 22.60 -1.15
N ASP A 25 8.30 21.67 -2.09
CA ASP A 25 7.11 21.46 -2.92
C ASP A 25 6.06 20.61 -2.17
N ILE A 26 6.45 19.94 -1.07
CA ILE A 26 5.57 19.09 -0.28
C ILE A 26 4.73 19.92 0.67
N SER A 27 3.43 19.70 0.58
CA SER A 27 2.42 20.19 1.52
C SER A 27 1.63 19.01 2.06
N PHE A 28 1.63 18.85 3.38
CA PHE A 28 0.83 17.76 3.97
C PHE A 28 -0.61 18.23 4.17
N PRO A 29 -1.59 17.50 3.61
CA PRO A 29 -2.99 17.74 3.93
C PRO A 29 -3.29 17.40 5.40
N ILE A 30 -4.48 17.75 5.89
CA ILE A 30 -4.93 17.39 7.26
C ILE A 30 -4.89 15.87 7.44
N HIS A 31 -5.30 15.13 6.40
CA HIS A 31 -5.21 13.68 6.34
C HIS A 31 -4.19 13.25 5.29
N VAL A 32 -3.68 12.01 5.37
CA VAL A 32 -2.62 11.53 4.47
C VAL A 32 -3.00 11.67 2.99
N TYR A 33 -4.26 11.44 2.67
CA TYR A 33 -4.70 11.34 1.29
C TYR A 33 -5.60 12.48 0.83
N THR A 34 -6.25 13.18 1.76
CA THR A 34 -7.18 14.27 1.45
C THR A 34 -7.38 15.13 2.67
N ASP A 35 -7.72 16.40 2.45
CA ASP A 35 -8.12 17.31 3.53
C ASP A 35 -9.50 16.98 4.10
N LYS A 36 -10.25 16.14 3.42
CA LYS A 36 -11.59 15.73 3.84
C LYS A 36 -11.63 14.22 4.03
N ILE A 37 -12.06 13.77 5.20
CA ILE A 37 -12.48 12.40 5.39
C ILE A 37 -13.80 12.21 4.67
N ASN A 38 -13.85 11.17 3.88
CA ASN A 38 -15.00 10.87 3.08
C ASN A 38 -16.15 10.36 3.95
N THR A 39 -17.33 10.90 3.73
CA THR A 39 -18.56 10.55 4.45
C THR A 39 -19.29 9.33 3.91
N CYS A 40 -18.70 8.65 2.92
CA CYS A 40 -19.31 7.49 2.31
C CYS A 40 -19.39 6.32 3.30
N SER A 41 -20.57 5.81 3.47
CA SER A 41 -20.80 4.63 4.29
C SER A 41 -20.13 3.41 3.66
N TYR A 42 -19.27 2.75 4.42
CA TYR A 42 -18.74 1.47 3.99
C TYR A 42 -19.83 0.40 4.00
N VAL A 43 -19.99 -0.29 2.88
CA VAL A 43 -20.86 -1.45 2.81
C VAL A 43 -20.33 -2.51 3.75
N GLY A 44 -21.17 -2.92 4.72
CA GLY A 44 -20.77 -3.83 5.79
C GLY A 44 -20.57 -3.16 7.15
N GLY A 45 -20.67 -1.82 7.21
CA GLY A 45 -20.86 -1.04 8.43
C GLY A 45 -19.96 -1.40 9.60
N GLU A 46 -18.62 -1.35 9.41
CA GLU A 46 -17.72 -1.48 10.54
C GLU A 46 -17.95 -0.31 11.50
N THR A 47 -18.31 -0.60 12.73
CA THR A 47 -18.65 0.37 13.76
C THR A 47 -18.32 -0.15 15.15
N PHE A 48 -18.01 0.73 16.09
CA PHE A 48 -17.81 0.37 17.49
C PHE A 48 -19.13 0.04 18.21
N LYS A 49 -20.28 0.39 17.67
CA LYS A 49 -21.61 0.04 18.21
C LYS A 49 -21.88 -1.45 18.22
N SER A 50 -21.30 -2.21 17.31
CA SER A 50 -21.38 -3.68 17.32
C SER A 50 -20.44 -4.25 18.39
N LYS A 51 -21.02 -4.86 19.45
CA LYS A 51 -20.25 -5.51 20.52
C LYS A 51 -19.25 -6.53 19.98
N TYR A 52 -19.63 -7.31 18.98
CA TYR A 52 -18.77 -8.29 18.34
C TYR A 52 -17.59 -7.63 17.62
N LYS A 53 -17.84 -6.60 16.80
CA LYS A 53 -16.79 -5.89 16.05
C LYS A 53 -15.85 -5.15 16.99
N LYS A 54 -16.39 -4.48 17.99
CA LYS A 54 -15.60 -3.81 19.03
C LYS A 54 -14.70 -4.79 19.78
N ALA A 55 -15.23 -5.93 20.21
CA ALA A 55 -14.45 -6.97 20.88
C ALA A 55 -13.31 -7.52 19.96
N ARG A 56 -13.59 -7.67 18.66
CA ARG A 56 -12.58 -8.08 17.67
C ARG A 56 -11.47 -7.03 17.54
N ILE A 57 -11.79 -5.76 17.49
CA ILE A 57 -10.80 -4.67 17.44
C ILE A 57 -10.01 -4.61 18.76
N GLU A 58 -10.68 -4.72 19.90
CA GLU A 58 -10.05 -4.70 21.22
C GLU A 58 -9.14 -5.92 21.45
N SER A 59 -9.34 -7.02 20.74
CA SER A 59 -8.43 -8.15 20.79
C SER A 59 -6.99 -7.79 20.41
N LEU A 60 -6.80 -6.72 19.60
CA LEU A 60 -5.48 -6.18 19.24
C LEU A 60 -4.67 -5.76 20.48
N ILE A 61 -5.32 -5.33 21.55
CA ILE A 61 -4.64 -4.83 22.77
C ILE A 61 -4.07 -5.98 23.59
N ARG A 62 -4.67 -7.16 23.49
CA ARG A 62 -4.37 -8.34 24.35
C ARG A 62 -3.40 -9.32 23.72
N LEU A 63 -2.93 -9.02 22.50
CA LEU A 63 -2.13 -9.96 21.74
C LEU A 63 -0.70 -9.99 22.27
N ASP A 64 -0.37 -11.09 22.90
CA ASP A 64 0.99 -11.56 23.04
C ASP A 64 1.42 -12.22 21.74
N TRP A 65 1.87 -11.38 20.83
CA TRP A 65 2.05 -11.75 19.43
C TRP A 65 3.20 -12.70 19.19
N MET A 66 4.15 -12.76 20.10
CA MET A 66 5.41 -13.45 19.83
C MET A 66 5.39 -14.92 20.13
N SER A 67 4.71 -15.33 21.18
CA SER A 67 4.80 -16.72 21.62
C SER A 67 4.08 -17.68 20.69
N GLU A 68 2.94 -17.26 20.12
CA GLU A 68 2.14 -18.13 19.25
C GLU A 68 2.35 -17.90 17.76
N TRP A 69 2.71 -16.69 17.40
CA TRP A 69 2.71 -16.22 16.02
C TRP A 69 3.98 -16.49 15.26
N ALA A 70 5.07 -16.32 15.94
CA ALA A 70 6.37 -16.56 15.39
C ALA A 70 6.62 -18.06 15.15
N LEU A 71 5.84 -18.92 15.80
CA LEU A 71 6.13 -20.36 15.89
C LEU A 71 5.32 -21.23 14.92
N GLY A 72 4.64 -20.70 13.92
CA GLY A 72 4.14 -21.59 12.92
C GLY A 72 2.68 -21.41 12.51
N ASN A 73 2.10 -20.27 12.82
CA ASN A 73 0.73 -20.05 12.40
C ASN A 73 0.63 -19.82 10.91
N SER A 74 -0.36 -20.45 10.31
CA SER A 74 -0.68 -20.25 8.91
C SER A 74 -1.00 -18.78 8.62
N ARG A 75 -0.75 -18.36 7.40
CA ARG A 75 -1.12 -17.03 6.91
C ARG A 75 -2.57 -16.67 7.23
N SER A 76 -3.47 -17.65 7.23
CA SER A 76 -4.89 -17.46 7.55
C SER A 76 -5.11 -17.03 9.00
N VAL A 77 -4.35 -17.59 9.95
CA VAL A 77 -4.44 -17.21 11.37
C VAL A 77 -3.98 -15.78 11.57
N ILE A 78 -2.94 -15.36 10.83
CA ILE A 78 -2.45 -13.98 10.84
C ILE A 78 -3.54 -13.02 10.32
N HIS A 79 -4.17 -13.34 9.22
CA HIS A 79 -5.28 -12.55 8.72
C HIS A 79 -6.43 -12.46 9.72
N LEU A 80 -6.77 -13.57 10.35
CA LEU A 80 -7.88 -13.62 11.28
C LEU A 80 -7.64 -12.74 12.52
N ASN A 81 -6.45 -12.77 13.08
CA ASN A 81 -6.17 -12.19 14.40
C ASN A 81 -5.51 -10.81 14.34
N LEU A 82 -4.84 -10.46 13.25
CA LEU A 82 -4.15 -9.18 13.10
C LEU A 82 -4.74 -8.31 11.99
N THR A 83 -4.59 -8.73 10.75
CA THR A 83 -4.94 -7.86 9.63
C THR A 83 -6.45 -7.59 9.55
N GLY A 84 -7.28 -8.58 9.86
CA GLY A 84 -8.73 -8.39 9.92
C GLY A 84 -9.15 -7.39 11.00
N PRO A 85 -8.81 -7.59 12.28
CA PRO A 85 -9.11 -6.62 13.33
C PRO A 85 -8.52 -5.23 13.09
N MET A 86 -7.30 -5.14 12.52
CA MET A 86 -6.69 -3.83 12.21
C MET A 86 -7.44 -3.12 11.08
N SER A 87 -7.85 -3.85 10.05
CA SER A 87 -8.70 -3.31 8.99
C SER A 87 -10.07 -2.86 9.52
N MET A 88 -10.71 -3.65 10.39
CA MET A 88 -11.94 -3.26 11.07
C MET A 88 -11.75 -1.97 11.87
N PHE A 89 -10.64 -1.85 12.58
CA PHE A 89 -10.32 -0.65 13.37
C PHE A 89 -10.20 0.58 12.48
N ALA A 90 -9.48 0.48 11.36
CA ALA A 90 -9.33 1.56 10.41
C ALA A 90 -10.68 2.00 9.82
N VAL A 91 -11.51 1.06 9.36
CA VAL A 91 -12.85 1.33 8.81
C VAL A 91 -13.77 1.97 9.86
N ALA A 92 -13.82 1.39 11.07
CA ALA A 92 -14.66 1.92 12.15
C ALA A 92 -14.26 3.34 12.54
N THR A 93 -12.96 3.63 12.61
CA THR A 93 -12.44 4.98 12.89
C THR A 93 -12.83 5.95 11.80
N HIS A 94 -12.66 5.56 10.55
CA HIS A 94 -13.00 6.39 9.40
C HIS A 94 -14.51 6.73 9.38
N ASN A 95 -15.36 5.72 9.63
CA ASN A 95 -16.80 5.92 9.72
C ASN A 95 -17.19 6.83 10.91
N ALA A 96 -16.56 6.66 12.07
CA ALA A 96 -16.80 7.49 13.25
C ALA A 96 -16.52 8.98 12.97
N ILE A 97 -15.40 9.27 12.32
CA ILE A 97 -15.02 10.65 11.97
C ILE A 97 -15.93 11.20 10.87
N GLY A 98 -16.17 10.41 9.80
CA GLY A 98 -17.03 10.81 8.69
C GLY A 98 -18.47 11.12 9.11
N ASN A 99 -18.98 10.40 10.11
CA ASN A 99 -20.32 10.60 10.68
C ASN A 99 -20.34 11.59 11.88
N ASN A 100 -19.17 12.12 12.27
CA ASN A 100 -19.00 12.96 13.45
C ASN A 100 -19.56 12.31 14.75
N ASP A 101 -19.40 10.98 14.87
CA ASP A 101 -19.88 10.22 16.03
C ASP A 101 -18.87 10.29 17.17
N LYS A 102 -19.13 11.18 18.12
CA LYS A 102 -18.21 11.44 19.25
C LYS A 102 -17.94 10.20 20.08
N THR A 103 -18.92 9.36 20.31
CA THR A 103 -18.78 8.13 21.11
C THR A 103 -17.82 7.15 20.42
N ASP A 104 -18.05 6.90 19.14
CA ASP A 104 -17.18 6.00 18.35
C ASP A 104 -15.77 6.61 18.17
N ILE A 105 -15.63 7.94 18.07
CA ILE A 105 -14.33 8.63 18.04
C ILE A 105 -13.58 8.43 19.37
N ASP A 106 -14.24 8.56 20.50
CA ASP A 106 -13.64 8.34 21.82
C ASP A 106 -13.25 6.87 22.03
N ASP A 107 -14.05 5.92 21.56
CA ASP A 107 -13.70 4.52 21.54
C ASP A 107 -12.44 4.27 20.68
N ALA A 108 -12.37 4.86 19.49
CA ALA A 108 -11.22 4.74 18.61
C ALA A 108 -9.94 5.30 19.26
N LYS A 109 -10.01 6.49 19.86
CA LYS A 109 -8.90 7.09 20.62
C LYS A 109 -8.45 6.18 21.77
N GLY A 110 -9.41 5.67 22.54
CA GLY A 110 -9.13 4.79 23.66
C GLY A 110 -8.34 3.54 23.23
N ILE A 111 -8.75 2.90 22.16
CA ILE A 111 -8.08 1.73 21.59
C ILE A 111 -6.69 2.08 21.05
N LEU A 112 -6.58 3.18 20.29
CA LEU A 112 -5.29 3.66 19.75
C LEU A 112 -4.25 3.84 20.88
N ILE A 113 -4.64 4.49 21.96
CA ILE A 113 -3.78 4.75 23.10
C ILE A 113 -3.42 3.47 23.86
N LYS A 114 -4.38 2.55 24.05
CA LYS A 114 -4.14 1.25 24.70
C LYS A 114 -3.14 0.42 23.90
N ILE A 115 -3.24 0.34 22.58
CA ILE A 115 -2.26 -0.33 21.71
C ILE A 115 -0.87 0.27 21.91
N ALA A 116 -0.75 1.61 21.91
CA ALA A 116 0.52 2.28 22.12
C ALA A 116 1.13 2.01 23.50
N LYS A 117 0.32 2.03 24.56
CA LYS A 117 0.77 1.75 25.94
C LYS A 117 1.19 0.29 26.12
N ALA A 118 0.47 -0.62 25.52
CA ALA A 118 0.79 -2.05 25.56
C ALA A 118 2.02 -2.42 24.70
N ASN A 119 2.53 -1.49 23.88
CA ASN A 119 3.60 -1.72 22.90
C ASN A 119 3.30 -2.91 21.97
N VAL A 120 2.06 -3.07 21.55
CA VAL A 120 1.61 -4.15 20.66
C VAL A 120 2.53 -4.24 19.44
N LEU A 121 2.90 -5.44 19.00
CA LEU A 121 3.81 -5.74 17.90
C LEU A 121 5.30 -5.38 18.12
N LEU A 122 5.68 -4.72 19.22
CA LEU A 122 7.09 -4.39 19.43
C LEU A 122 7.97 -5.59 19.77
N ASP A 123 7.42 -6.65 20.28
CA ASP A 123 8.06 -7.94 20.51
C ASP A 123 8.11 -8.85 19.27
N THR A 124 7.36 -8.51 18.21
CA THR A 124 7.40 -9.23 16.93
C THR A 124 8.79 -9.15 16.29
N ILE A 125 9.10 -10.12 15.43
CA ILE A 125 10.37 -10.13 14.70
C ILE A 125 10.54 -8.84 13.88
N GLY A 126 11.65 -8.17 14.11
CA GLY A 126 12.08 -7.02 13.31
C GLY A 126 12.92 -7.46 12.11
N LYS A 127 13.29 -6.50 11.29
CA LYS A 127 14.02 -6.75 10.06
C LYS A 127 15.42 -7.32 10.27
N GLU A 128 16.17 -6.81 11.24
CA GLU A 128 17.53 -7.28 11.52
C GLU A 128 17.53 -8.73 12.05
N GLU A 129 16.50 -9.07 12.81
CA GLU A 129 16.29 -10.43 13.28
C GLU A 129 15.86 -11.35 12.14
N LEU A 130 15.01 -10.84 11.23
CA LEU A 130 14.55 -11.59 10.06
C LEU A 130 15.71 -12.01 9.15
N LYS A 131 16.74 -11.16 8.99
CA LYS A 131 17.93 -11.48 8.20
C LYS A 131 18.66 -12.75 8.69
N LYS A 132 18.53 -13.06 9.98
CA LYS A 132 19.17 -14.23 10.62
C LYS A 132 18.31 -15.50 10.55
N LYS A 133 17.06 -15.40 10.04
CA LYS A 133 16.14 -16.53 9.96
C LYS A 133 16.19 -17.21 8.60
N PRO A 134 15.96 -18.53 8.54
CA PRO A 134 15.88 -19.24 7.26
C PRO A 134 14.73 -18.69 6.42
N LYS A 135 14.90 -18.71 5.10
CA LYS A 135 13.84 -18.29 4.17
C LYS A 135 12.73 -19.34 4.18
N CYS A 136 11.47 -18.91 4.30
CA CYS A 136 10.27 -19.77 4.37
C CYS A 136 10.13 -20.85 3.28
N TRP A 137 10.84 -20.67 2.17
CA TRP A 137 10.67 -21.50 0.97
C TRP A 137 11.87 -22.40 0.67
N LYS A 138 12.90 -22.39 1.55
CA LYS A 138 14.18 -22.99 1.14
C LYS A 138 14.15 -24.52 1.12
N ASP A 139 13.29 -25.13 1.92
CA ASP A 139 13.36 -26.56 2.17
C ASP A 139 12.08 -27.31 1.84
N GLY A 140 11.12 -26.66 1.15
CA GLY A 140 9.86 -27.32 0.78
C GLY A 140 9.01 -27.76 1.97
N ASN A 141 9.38 -27.38 3.19
CA ASN A 141 8.63 -27.72 4.39
C ASN A 141 7.49 -26.72 4.62
N PRO A 142 6.22 -27.11 4.35
CA PRO A 142 5.07 -26.23 4.55
C PRO A 142 4.80 -25.90 6.02
N GLU A 143 5.39 -26.65 6.95
CA GLU A 143 5.20 -26.49 8.42
C GLU A 143 6.24 -25.56 9.05
N ALA A 144 7.28 -25.18 8.33
CA ALA A 144 8.27 -24.26 8.87
C ALA A 144 7.68 -22.85 9.09
N PRO A 145 7.97 -22.21 10.25
CA PRO A 145 7.48 -20.87 10.54
C PRO A 145 7.92 -19.88 9.46
N CYS A 146 6.97 -19.17 8.85
CA CYS A 146 7.29 -18.13 7.89
C CYS A 146 7.47 -16.79 8.59
N TRP A 147 8.64 -16.56 9.15
CA TRP A 147 9.04 -15.31 9.80
C TRP A 147 8.88 -14.09 8.89
N TYR A 148 9.05 -14.26 7.60
CA TYR A 148 8.83 -13.21 6.62
C TYR A 148 7.35 -12.76 6.59
N HIS A 149 6.41 -13.68 6.67
CA HIS A 149 4.99 -13.32 6.74
C HIS A 149 4.65 -12.63 8.06
N ALA A 150 5.19 -13.08 9.19
CA ALA A 150 4.98 -12.42 10.47
C ALA A 150 5.47 -10.97 10.43
N TYR A 151 6.66 -10.74 9.89
CA TYR A 151 7.23 -9.41 9.68
C TYR A 151 6.37 -8.53 8.73
N GLU A 152 6.00 -9.08 7.57
CA GLU A 152 5.22 -8.39 6.56
C GLU A 152 3.88 -7.91 7.12
N PHE A 153 3.13 -8.81 7.75
CA PHE A 153 1.83 -8.46 8.32
C PHE A 153 1.91 -7.52 9.52
N ALA A 154 2.94 -7.63 10.34
CA ALA A 154 3.16 -6.69 11.43
C ALA A 154 3.46 -5.28 10.91
N ARG A 155 4.24 -5.15 9.85
CA ARG A 155 4.50 -3.89 9.15
C ARG A 155 3.22 -3.31 8.56
N ASP A 156 2.42 -4.13 7.90
CA ASP A 156 1.16 -3.70 7.30
C ASP A 156 0.15 -3.25 8.37
N ALA A 157 0.06 -3.99 9.48
CA ALA A 157 -0.75 -3.59 10.63
C ALA A 157 -0.27 -2.27 11.25
N PHE A 158 1.04 -2.08 11.36
CA PHE A 158 1.60 -0.82 11.82
C PHE A 158 1.24 0.34 10.88
N THR A 159 1.24 0.11 9.57
CA THR A 159 0.84 1.13 8.60
C THR A 159 -0.60 1.57 8.83
N ASN A 160 -1.52 0.63 9.01
CA ASN A 160 -2.90 0.94 9.34
C ASN A 160 -3.02 1.69 10.69
N TYR A 161 -2.27 1.27 11.70
CA TYR A 161 -2.22 1.99 12.97
C TYR A 161 -1.77 3.46 12.79
N LEU A 162 -0.76 3.68 11.96
CA LEU A 162 -0.22 5.00 11.69
C LEU A 162 -1.23 5.90 10.96
N LEU A 163 -1.95 5.35 9.98
CA LEU A 163 -3.03 6.05 9.29
C LEU A 163 -4.18 6.41 10.24
N ILE A 164 -4.59 5.46 11.09
CA ILE A 164 -5.59 5.72 12.14
C ILE A 164 -5.15 6.85 13.08
N ALA A 165 -3.88 6.83 13.49
CA ALA A 165 -3.32 7.87 14.35
C ALA A 165 -3.36 9.26 13.69
N ILE A 166 -3.09 9.33 12.37
CA ILE A 166 -3.17 10.56 11.60
C ILE A 166 -4.61 11.08 11.55
N TYR A 167 -5.58 10.21 11.28
CA TYR A 167 -7.01 10.59 11.26
C TYR A 167 -7.52 11.07 12.61
N LEU A 168 -7.02 10.50 13.69
CA LEU A 168 -7.42 10.88 15.05
C LEU A 168 -6.60 12.04 15.63
N LYS A 169 -5.60 12.55 14.93
CA LYS A 169 -4.61 13.49 15.48
C LYS A 169 -5.25 14.71 16.13
N ASP A 170 -6.25 15.31 15.49
CA ASP A 170 -6.92 16.52 15.98
C ASP A 170 -7.86 16.25 17.17
N TYR A 171 -8.14 14.99 17.46
CA TYR A 171 -8.95 14.57 18.61
C TYR A 171 -8.09 14.17 19.82
N LEU A 172 -6.76 14.11 19.66
CA LEU A 172 -5.83 13.72 20.71
C LEU A 172 -5.34 14.95 21.48
N SER A 173 -5.28 14.84 22.79
CA SER A 173 -4.57 15.82 23.63
C SER A 173 -3.04 15.70 23.45
N ASP A 174 -2.30 16.74 23.84
CA ASP A 174 -0.83 16.75 23.79
C ASP A 174 -0.19 15.57 24.53
N LYS A 175 -0.78 15.16 25.66
CA LYS A 175 -0.33 14.00 26.43
C LYS A 175 -0.51 12.70 25.65
N GLU A 176 -1.64 12.54 24.99
CA GLU A 176 -1.95 11.37 24.16
C GLU A 176 -1.08 11.34 22.92
N ILE A 177 -0.89 12.47 22.24
CA ILE A 177 0.05 12.60 21.11
C ILE A 177 1.46 12.16 21.52
N LYS A 178 1.95 12.53 22.71
CA LYS A 178 3.27 12.09 23.20
C LYS A 178 3.36 10.58 23.35
N ILE A 179 2.32 9.93 23.86
CA ILE A 179 2.25 8.46 24.02
C ILE A 179 2.29 7.79 22.64
N VAL A 180 1.40 8.19 21.74
CA VAL A 180 1.29 7.64 20.39
C VAL A 180 2.59 7.87 19.61
N ASN A 181 3.16 9.06 19.68
CA ASN A 181 4.41 9.39 18.99
C ASN A 181 5.59 8.53 19.48
N LYS A 182 5.70 8.27 20.79
CA LYS A 182 6.74 7.38 21.33
C LYS A 182 6.63 5.96 20.76
N TYR A 183 5.42 5.44 20.66
CA TYR A 183 5.15 4.12 20.08
C TYR A 183 5.45 4.11 18.58
N ILE A 184 4.91 5.07 17.81
CA ILE A 184 5.14 5.18 16.37
C ILE A 184 6.64 5.25 16.05
N LYS A 185 7.43 6.01 16.80
CA LYS A 185 8.89 6.08 16.59
C LYS A 185 9.58 4.73 16.77
N LYS A 186 9.17 3.96 17.78
CA LYS A 186 9.72 2.60 17.99
C LYS A 186 9.37 1.66 16.86
N MET A 187 8.09 1.66 16.46
CA MET A 187 7.58 0.84 15.38
C MET A 187 8.24 1.18 14.04
N HIS A 188 8.36 2.47 13.73
CA HIS A 188 9.05 2.91 12.52
C HIS A 188 10.50 2.43 12.48
N LYS A 189 11.22 2.55 13.59
CA LYS A 189 12.60 2.04 13.69
C LYS A 189 12.67 0.53 13.46
N LYS A 190 11.70 -0.22 13.95
CA LYS A 190 11.69 -1.69 13.89
C LYS A 190 11.32 -2.23 12.53
N PHE A 191 10.27 -1.67 11.89
CA PHE A 191 9.68 -2.26 10.70
C PHE A 191 9.96 -1.50 9.40
N ILE A 192 10.17 -0.20 9.45
CA ILE A 192 10.16 0.65 8.27
C ILE A 192 11.50 1.29 8.00
N LYS A 193 12.27 1.58 9.06
CA LYS A 193 13.59 2.20 8.90
C LYS A 193 14.59 1.19 8.33
N PRO A 194 15.33 1.61 7.43
CA PRO A 194 15.11 2.15 6.11
C PRO A 194 15.46 1.11 5.08
N GLU A 195 14.72 0.98 4.05
CA GLU A 195 15.35 0.36 2.91
C GLU A 195 14.96 1.05 1.65
N GLU A 196 15.95 1.64 1.11
CA GLU A 196 16.11 1.91 -0.28
C GLU A 196 16.36 0.59 -1.00
N PHE A 197 15.36 -0.23 -1.09
CA PHE A 197 15.49 -1.53 -1.69
C PHE A 197 14.71 -1.57 -2.99
N LEU A 198 15.44 -1.53 -4.08
CA LEU A 198 14.92 -1.78 -5.41
C LEU A 198 14.84 -3.28 -5.61
N GLU A 199 13.65 -3.85 -5.51
CA GLU A 199 13.44 -5.24 -5.87
C GLU A 199 13.10 -5.36 -7.37
N LYS A 200 14.05 -5.05 -8.24
CA LYS A 200 13.90 -5.17 -9.70
C LYS A 200 13.34 -6.53 -10.14
N GLU A 201 13.70 -7.57 -9.40
CA GLU A 201 13.32 -8.95 -9.73
C GLU A 201 11.97 -9.38 -9.14
N LYS A 202 11.37 -8.60 -8.26
CA LYS A 202 10.18 -9.02 -7.49
C LYS A 202 8.89 -8.31 -7.83
N GLY A 203 8.92 -7.34 -8.72
CA GLY A 203 7.77 -6.54 -9.10
C GLY A 203 7.57 -5.32 -8.21
N PHE A 204 6.42 -4.66 -8.36
CA PHE A 204 6.11 -3.40 -7.69
C PHE A 204 5.04 -3.58 -6.61
N TYR A 205 5.35 -3.19 -5.38
CA TYR A 205 4.49 -3.32 -4.22
C TYR A 205 4.57 -2.09 -3.32
N ALA A 206 3.43 -1.49 -3.00
CA ALA A 206 3.38 -0.25 -2.23
C ALA A 206 3.83 -0.40 -0.78
N MET A 207 3.57 -1.56 -0.18
CA MET A 207 3.91 -1.83 1.21
C MET A 207 5.34 -2.35 1.38
N GLY A 208 6.00 -2.68 0.27
CA GLY A 208 7.39 -3.14 0.31
C GLY A 208 8.35 -2.02 0.74
N ASN A 209 9.34 -2.38 1.53
CA ASN A 209 10.53 -1.58 1.77
C ASN A 209 10.29 -0.09 2.13
N GLY A 210 9.34 0.15 3.01
CA GLY A 210 9.09 1.47 3.52
C GLY A 210 7.96 2.24 2.84
N GLY A 211 7.81 2.17 1.56
CA GLY A 211 6.75 2.74 0.73
C GLY A 211 5.70 3.65 1.39
N ILE A 212 4.45 3.27 1.32
CA ILE A 212 3.34 3.97 1.98
C ILE A 212 3.59 4.18 3.50
N PRO A 213 4.13 3.20 4.24
CA PRO A 213 4.50 3.42 5.64
C PRO A 213 5.45 4.61 5.86
N ASN A 214 6.44 4.80 4.99
CA ASN A 214 7.35 5.94 5.08
C ASN A 214 6.64 7.27 4.79
N LEU A 215 5.75 7.30 3.81
CA LEU A 215 4.95 8.50 3.52
C LEU A 215 4.02 8.85 4.68
N ALA A 216 3.33 7.87 5.25
CA ALA A 216 2.49 8.06 6.44
C ALA A 216 3.32 8.55 7.64
N TYR A 217 4.52 8.00 7.85
CA TYR A 217 5.40 8.47 8.90
C TYR A 217 5.92 9.88 8.65
N ALA A 218 6.23 10.22 7.39
CA ALA A 218 6.63 11.57 7.01
C ALA A 218 5.50 12.58 7.30
N HIS A 219 4.25 12.21 7.01
CA HIS A 219 3.09 13.02 7.33
C HIS A 219 2.92 13.21 8.84
N TRP A 220 2.91 12.13 9.62
CA TRP A 220 2.79 12.18 11.07
C TRP A 220 3.83 13.09 11.74
N THR A 221 5.08 13.01 11.26
CA THR A 221 6.23 13.76 11.80
C THR A 221 6.47 15.11 11.14
N ASN A 222 5.65 15.50 10.16
CA ASN A 222 5.85 16.68 9.31
C ASN A 222 7.23 16.71 8.62
N ASN A 223 7.72 15.54 8.20
CA ASN A 223 9.05 15.41 7.60
C ASN A 223 9.00 15.46 6.07
N LYS A 224 8.95 16.69 5.52
CA LYS A 224 8.91 16.93 4.07
C LYS A 224 10.12 16.37 3.31
N LYS A 225 11.30 16.29 3.95
CA LYS A 225 12.51 15.72 3.33
C LYS A 225 12.35 14.22 3.12
N LEU A 226 11.79 13.51 4.10
CA LEU A 226 11.51 12.08 3.98
C LEU A 226 10.47 11.81 2.88
N ALA A 227 9.40 12.59 2.82
CA ALA A 227 8.38 12.44 1.78
C ALA A 227 8.96 12.65 0.37
N ALA A 228 9.72 13.73 0.16
CA ALA A 228 10.37 13.99 -1.12
C ALA A 228 11.34 12.87 -1.52
N LYS A 229 12.14 12.36 -0.56
CA LYS A 229 13.04 11.24 -0.79
C LYS A 229 12.27 9.98 -1.21
N GLU A 230 11.17 9.66 -0.54
CA GLU A 230 10.35 8.49 -0.84
C GLU A 230 9.70 8.59 -2.22
N PHE A 231 9.12 9.74 -2.58
CA PHE A 231 8.55 9.93 -3.92
C PHE A 231 9.60 9.78 -5.02
N ASN A 232 10.75 10.43 -4.91
CA ASN A 232 11.82 10.30 -5.90
C ASN A 232 12.29 8.86 -6.07
N PHE A 233 12.39 8.13 -4.96
CA PHE A 233 12.76 6.73 -4.98
C PHE A 233 11.71 5.85 -5.67
N ARG A 234 10.42 6.08 -5.40
CA ARG A 234 9.34 5.30 -6.00
C ARG A 234 9.09 5.64 -7.46
N PHE A 235 9.26 6.88 -7.85
CA PHE A 235 9.20 7.25 -9.27
C PHE A 235 10.30 6.55 -10.06
N LYS A 236 11.53 6.57 -9.54
CA LYS A 236 12.61 5.80 -10.15
C LYS A 236 12.29 4.28 -10.21
N ASN A 237 11.67 3.73 -9.17
CA ASN A 237 11.23 2.33 -9.20
C ASN A 237 10.19 2.06 -10.29
N ILE A 238 9.23 2.97 -10.48
CA ILE A 238 8.24 2.85 -11.55
C ILE A 238 8.94 2.86 -12.89
N GLU A 239 9.87 3.79 -13.12
CA GLU A 239 10.66 3.85 -14.36
C GLU A 239 11.48 2.59 -14.64
N GLU A 240 11.93 1.88 -13.61
CA GLU A 240 12.73 0.67 -13.77
C GLU A 240 11.88 -0.61 -13.92
N VAL A 241 10.69 -0.63 -13.31
CA VAL A 241 9.87 -1.84 -13.16
C VAL A 241 8.71 -1.89 -14.14
N PHE A 242 8.18 -0.73 -14.55
CA PHE A 242 7.14 -0.65 -15.56
C PHE A 242 7.77 -0.49 -16.95
N TYR A 243 7.45 -1.38 -17.85
CA TYR A 243 7.97 -1.34 -19.22
C TYR A 243 7.27 -0.27 -20.06
N ASP A 244 7.89 0.10 -21.18
CA ASP A 244 7.34 1.11 -22.09
C ASP A 244 6.05 0.65 -22.77
N ASP A 245 5.79 -0.64 -22.82
CA ASP A 245 4.55 -1.26 -23.32
C ASP A 245 3.47 -1.42 -22.24
N GLY A 246 3.71 -0.92 -21.00
CA GLY A 246 2.76 -0.95 -19.90
C GLY A 246 2.77 -2.23 -19.06
N TYR A 247 3.51 -3.26 -19.44
CA TYR A 247 3.65 -4.44 -18.58
C TYR A 247 4.55 -4.14 -17.36
N ILE A 248 4.31 -4.85 -16.26
CA ILE A 248 5.04 -4.64 -15.02
C ILE A 248 5.96 -5.85 -14.79
N ASN A 249 7.26 -5.58 -14.64
CA ASN A 249 8.25 -6.61 -14.39
C ASN A 249 7.80 -7.56 -13.26
N ASN A 250 7.92 -8.84 -13.50
CA ASN A 250 7.50 -9.90 -12.58
C ASN A 250 5.99 -9.94 -12.28
N ASN A 251 5.32 -8.82 -12.01
CA ASN A 251 3.88 -8.78 -11.73
C ASN A 251 3.08 -9.36 -12.90
N SER A 252 3.30 -8.84 -14.12
CA SER A 252 2.54 -9.23 -15.31
C SER A 252 2.87 -10.63 -15.84
N PHE A 253 3.84 -11.33 -15.25
CA PHE A 253 4.37 -12.59 -15.78
C PHE A 253 4.28 -13.76 -14.79
N ARG A 254 3.31 -13.72 -13.88
CA ARG A 254 3.12 -14.75 -12.85
C ARG A 254 2.13 -15.85 -13.23
N GLY A 255 2.19 -16.33 -14.46
CA GLY A 255 1.34 -17.40 -14.93
C GLY A 255 -0.14 -17.09 -14.73
N PHE A 256 -0.94 -18.00 -14.17
CA PHE A 256 -2.38 -17.79 -13.95
C PHE A 256 -2.77 -16.61 -13.07
N ARG A 257 -1.83 -16.04 -12.33
CA ARG A 257 -2.06 -14.85 -11.50
C ARG A 257 -1.47 -13.59 -12.11
N ALA A 258 -0.99 -13.64 -13.33
CA ALA A 258 -0.33 -12.51 -13.97
C ALA A 258 -1.20 -11.25 -13.96
N LEU A 259 -2.44 -11.36 -14.38
CA LEU A 259 -3.36 -10.23 -14.40
C LEU A 259 -3.70 -9.70 -12.99
N TRP A 260 -3.86 -10.59 -12.01
CA TRP A 260 -4.06 -10.18 -10.62
C TRP A 260 -2.84 -9.43 -10.05
N TYR A 261 -1.64 -9.93 -10.31
CA TYR A 261 -0.43 -9.25 -9.85
C TYR A 261 -0.16 -7.96 -10.63
N HIS A 262 -0.53 -7.91 -11.92
CA HIS A 262 -0.50 -6.68 -12.70
C HIS A 262 -1.39 -5.60 -12.07
N SER A 263 -2.66 -5.93 -11.79
CA SER A 263 -3.59 -5.06 -11.08
C SER A 263 -3.04 -4.61 -9.72
N TYR A 264 -2.43 -5.52 -8.95
CA TYR A 264 -1.85 -5.22 -7.66
C TYR A 264 -0.66 -4.24 -7.76
N GLY A 265 0.24 -4.44 -8.73
CA GLY A 265 1.36 -3.54 -8.99
C GLY A 265 0.90 -2.17 -9.45
N LEU A 266 -0.06 -2.12 -10.35
CA LEU A 266 -0.67 -0.88 -10.84
C LEU A 266 -1.34 -0.12 -9.68
N ASN A 267 -2.16 -0.77 -8.87
CA ASN A 267 -2.80 -0.16 -7.71
C ASN A 267 -1.78 0.47 -6.76
N SER A 268 -0.68 -0.25 -6.50
CA SER A 268 0.42 0.26 -5.68
C SER A 268 1.00 1.57 -6.25
N ALA A 269 1.22 1.63 -7.55
CA ALA A 269 1.75 2.82 -8.21
C ALA A 269 0.74 3.97 -8.24
N LEU A 270 -0.52 3.67 -8.50
CA LEU A 270 -1.61 4.66 -8.46
C LEU A 270 -1.70 5.33 -7.09
N GLY A 271 -1.55 4.57 -6.00
CA GLY A 271 -1.53 5.09 -4.64
C GLY A 271 -0.41 6.11 -4.42
N TYR A 272 0.82 5.81 -4.90
CA TYR A 272 1.94 6.77 -4.81
C TYR A 272 1.71 8.03 -5.62
N ILE A 273 1.18 7.89 -6.84
CA ILE A 273 0.93 9.04 -7.71
C ILE A 273 -0.19 9.91 -7.13
N TYR A 274 -1.24 9.28 -6.63
CA TYR A 274 -2.33 9.99 -5.96
C TYR A 274 -1.83 10.81 -4.77
N LEU A 275 -1.01 10.20 -3.88
CA LEU A 275 -0.38 10.91 -2.78
C LEU A 275 0.51 12.05 -3.26
N ALA A 276 1.34 11.80 -4.27
CA ALA A 276 2.23 12.81 -4.81
C ALA A 276 1.46 14.03 -5.30
N LYS A 277 0.41 13.84 -6.11
CA LYS A 277 -0.44 14.92 -6.61
C LYS A 277 -1.10 15.70 -5.47
N ASN A 278 -1.66 15.00 -4.48
CA ASN A 278 -2.31 15.64 -3.34
C ASN A 278 -1.34 16.41 -2.43
N TRP A 279 -0.08 15.97 -2.38
CA TRP A 279 0.94 16.63 -1.56
C TRP A 279 1.74 17.69 -2.31
N GLY A 280 1.35 18.00 -3.56
CA GLY A 280 2.00 19.04 -4.38
C GLY A 280 3.29 18.58 -5.05
N ALA A 281 3.63 17.29 -5.00
CA ALA A 281 4.79 16.76 -5.70
C ALA A 281 4.50 16.61 -7.19
N LYS A 282 5.40 17.13 -8.03
CA LYS A 282 5.31 16.93 -9.49
C LYS A 282 5.69 15.49 -9.81
N VAL A 283 4.77 14.78 -10.48
CA VAL A 283 5.04 13.44 -11.01
C VAL A 283 5.75 13.57 -12.37
N PRO A 284 6.85 12.84 -12.62
CA PRO A 284 7.52 12.86 -13.91
C PRO A 284 6.63 12.36 -15.04
N ASP A 285 6.75 12.97 -16.22
CA ASP A 285 5.92 12.63 -17.40
C ASP A 285 6.15 11.17 -17.84
N LEU A 286 7.38 10.69 -17.77
CA LEU A 286 7.71 9.29 -18.06
C LEU A 286 6.99 8.33 -17.11
N VAL A 287 6.94 8.65 -15.83
CA VAL A 287 6.20 7.87 -14.82
C VAL A 287 4.71 7.84 -15.17
N MET A 288 4.12 9.00 -15.45
CA MET A 288 2.70 9.08 -15.83
C MET A 288 2.39 8.28 -17.09
N ASN A 289 3.23 8.38 -18.12
CA ASN A 289 3.05 7.63 -19.36
C ASN A 289 3.06 6.11 -19.11
N ARG A 290 4.02 5.60 -18.35
CA ARG A 290 4.12 4.17 -18.03
C ARG A 290 2.92 3.65 -17.23
N ILE A 291 2.43 4.45 -16.28
CA ILE A 291 1.26 4.10 -15.48
C ILE A 291 -0.02 4.12 -16.33
N THR A 292 -0.15 5.09 -17.22
CA THR A 292 -1.28 5.15 -18.17
C THR A 292 -1.31 3.91 -19.07
N LYS A 293 -0.16 3.54 -19.64
CA LYS A 293 -0.07 2.31 -20.44
C LYS A 293 -0.32 1.05 -19.62
N ALA A 294 0.08 1.02 -18.34
CA ALA A 294 -0.22 -0.12 -17.48
C ALA A 294 -1.73 -0.25 -17.20
N ALA A 295 -2.44 0.86 -17.12
CA ALA A 295 -3.91 0.85 -17.03
C ALA A 295 -4.57 0.33 -18.32
N GLU A 296 -4.05 0.69 -19.48
CA GLU A 296 -4.48 0.14 -20.79
C GLU A 296 -4.24 -1.39 -20.85
N VAL A 297 -3.07 -1.85 -20.41
CA VAL A 297 -2.74 -3.28 -20.34
C VAL A 297 -3.64 -4.04 -19.36
N LEU A 298 -4.06 -3.41 -18.24
CA LEU A 298 -5.05 -4.00 -17.35
C LEU A 298 -6.38 -4.22 -18.08
N ASN A 299 -6.86 -3.21 -18.81
CA ASN A 299 -8.08 -3.32 -19.62
C ASN A 299 -7.96 -4.41 -20.69
N LEU A 300 -6.83 -4.47 -21.39
CA LEU A 300 -6.55 -5.56 -22.33
C LEU A 300 -6.68 -6.93 -21.65
N GLY A 301 -6.08 -7.10 -20.49
CA GLY A 301 -6.15 -8.37 -19.76
C GLY A 301 -7.55 -8.76 -19.28
N ILE A 302 -8.44 -7.79 -19.06
CA ILE A 302 -9.83 -8.00 -18.69
C ILE A 302 -10.67 -8.35 -19.92
N THR A 303 -10.44 -7.68 -21.04
CA THR A 303 -11.22 -7.83 -22.28
C THR A 303 -10.72 -8.96 -23.15
N ASP A 304 -9.41 -9.10 -23.27
CA ASP A 304 -8.70 -10.11 -24.06
C ASP A 304 -7.49 -10.66 -23.30
N TYR A 305 -7.74 -11.65 -22.44
CA TYR A 305 -6.70 -12.26 -21.63
C TYR A 305 -5.65 -13.01 -22.47
N GLU A 306 -6.04 -13.52 -23.64
CA GLU A 306 -5.13 -14.26 -24.52
C GLU A 306 -4.05 -13.32 -25.09
N SER A 307 -4.45 -12.17 -25.60
CA SER A 307 -3.52 -11.12 -26.01
C SER A 307 -2.64 -10.64 -24.87
N PHE A 308 -3.20 -10.39 -23.68
CA PHE A 308 -2.42 -10.03 -22.50
C PHE A 308 -1.36 -11.09 -22.15
N SER A 309 -1.73 -12.38 -22.18
CA SER A 309 -0.84 -13.47 -21.78
C SER A 309 0.17 -13.87 -22.85
N SER A 310 0.01 -13.41 -24.09
CA SER A 310 0.91 -13.72 -25.21
C SER A 310 2.26 -13.02 -25.14
N ARG A 311 2.35 -11.92 -24.40
CA ARG A 311 3.59 -11.14 -24.22
C ARG A 311 4.63 -11.97 -23.49
N LYS A 312 5.77 -12.20 -24.12
CA LYS A 312 6.88 -12.99 -23.55
C LYS A 312 7.63 -12.20 -22.49
N TYR A 313 8.07 -12.89 -21.45
CA TYR A 313 8.91 -12.33 -20.42
C TYR A 313 10.39 -12.44 -20.80
N ASP A 314 11.08 -11.30 -20.72
CA ASP A 314 12.50 -11.19 -21.11
C ASP A 314 13.46 -11.54 -19.96
N GLY A 315 12.92 -11.68 -18.74
CA GLY A 315 13.69 -11.94 -17.53
C GLY A 315 13.73 -13.41 -17.13
N LYS A 316 14.50 -13.69 -16.08
CA LYS A 316 14.61 -15.03 -15.50
C LYS A 316 13.40 -15.35 -14.62
N GLN A 317 12.25 -15.62 -15.21
CA GLN A 317 11.11 -16.02 -14.41
C GLN A 317 11.16 -17.51 -14.06
N LYS A 318 11.17 -17.83 -12.79
CA LYS A 318 11.22 -19.21 -12.29
C LYS A 318 9.84 -19.79 -11.97
N ASN A 319 8.74 -19.07 -12.16
CA ASN A 319 7.49 -19.42 -11.49
C ASN A 319 6.34 -19.75 -12.41
N ASN A 320 6.25 -21.01 -12.80
CA ASN A 320 4.99 -21.67 -13.15
C ASN A 320 4.17 -22.04 -11.89
N GLN A 321 4.15 -21.19 -10.87
CA GLN A 321 3.62 -21.54 -9.55
C GLN A 321 2.13 -21.90 -9.51
N TYR A 322 1.36 -21.63 -10.57
CA TYR A 322 -0.09 -21.71 -10.48
C TYR A 322 -0.75 -22.33 -11.71
N LYS A 323 -0.42 -23.57 -12.00
CA LYS A 323 -0.94 -24.30 -13.19
C LYS A 323 -2.47 -24.51 -13.23
N LYS A 324 -3.22 -24.23 -12.19
CA LYS A 324 -4.65 -24.63 -12.11
C LYS A 324 -5.60 -23.61 -11.46
N HIS A 325 -5.29 -22.33 -11.40
CA HIS A 325 -6.18 -21.38 -10.73
C HIS A 325 -6.95 -20.50 -11.70
N ASN A 326 -8.26 -20.34 -11.48
CA ASN A 326 -9.10 -19.42 -12.23
C ASN A 326 -8.73 -17.96 -11.87
N ALA A 327 -7.66 -17.46 -12.50
CA ALA A 327 -7.07 -16.14 -12.27
C ALA A 327 -8.07 -14.99 -12.52
N ARG A 328 -8.99 -15.16 -13.48
CA ARG A 328 -9.97 -14.14 -13.83
C ARG A 328 -10.84 -13.72 -12.66
N LYS A 329 -11.30 -14.68 -11.84
CA LYS A 329 -12.23 -14.39 -10.74
C LYS A 329 -11.62 -13.45 -9.67
N HIS A 330 -10.36 -13.63 -9.33
CA HIS A 330 -9.67 -12.79 -8.36
C HIS A 330 -9.31 -11.43 -8.96
N THR A 331 -8.88 -11.40 -10.20
CA THR A 331 -8.48 -10.19 -10.90
C THR A 331 -9.62 -9.21 -11.06
N HIS A 332 -10.80 -9.69 -11.43
CA HIS A 332 -11.94 -8.80 -11.60
C HIS A 332 -12.35 -8.11 -10.28
N GLN A 333 -12.23 -8.80 -9.15
CA GLN A 333 -12.51 -8.19 -7.85
C GLN A 333 -11.49 -7.10 -7.48
N GLU A 334 -10.22 -7.33 -7.74
CA GLU A 334 -9.17 -6.35 -7.47
C GLU A 334 -9.21 -5.19 -8.49
N ALA A 335 -9.53 -5.47 -9.74
CA ALA A 335 -9.67 -4.45 -10.77
C ALA A 335 -10.82 -3.47 -10.46
N ILE A 336 -11.95 -3.96 -9.96
CA ILE A 336 -13.06 -3.10 -9.52
C ILE A 336 -12.61 -2.22 -8.35
N ALA A 337 -11.81 -2.75 -7.42
CA ALA A 337 -11.35 -1.99 -6.27
C ALA A 337 -10.46 -0.78 -6.64
N ILE A 338 -9.79 -0.84 -7.79
CA ILE A 338 -8.88 0.22 -8.24
C ILE A 338 -9.48 1.15 -9.32
N ASP A 339 -10.68 0.87 -9.81
CA ASP A 339 -11.28 1.57 -10.95
C ASP A 339 -11.34 3.08 -10.75
N THR A 340 -11.88 3.52 -9.62
CA THR A 340 -11.97 4.95 -9.30
C THR A 340 -10.60 5.61 -9.20
N LEU A 341 -9.64 4.97 -8.54
CA LEU A 341 -8.29 5.51 -8.38
C LEU A 341 -7.56 5.55 -9.74
N MET A 342 -7.76 4.54 -10.58
CA MET A 342 -7.22 4.46 -11.93
C MET A 342 -7.75 5.62 -12.79
N GLU A 343 -9.07 5.85 -12.79
CA GLU A 343 -9.68 6.96 -13.51
C GLU A 343 -9.15 8.32 -13.00
N MET A 344 -9.10 8.53 -11.69
CA MET A 344 -8.63 9.78 -11.10
C MET A 344 -7.18 10.10 -11.45
N VAL A 345 -6.33 9.09 -11.56
CA VAL A 345 -4.90 9.27 -11.79
C VAL A 345 -4.56 9.33 -13.27
N THR A 346 -5.16 8.46 -14.09
CA THR A 346 -4.79 8.27 -15.50
C THR A 346 -5.85 8.76 -16.50
N GLY A 347 -7.07 8.99 -16.06
CA GLY A 347 -8.22 9.26 -16.94
C GLY A 347 -8.80 8.01 -17.61
N ILE A 348 -8.23 6.83 -17.36
CA ILE A 348 -8.67 5.57 -17.98
C ILE A 348 -9.70 4.87 -17.09
N LYS A 349 -10.80 4.47 -17.72
CA LYS A 349 -11.86 3.63 -17.13
C LYS A 349 -11.78 2.22 -17.67
N HIS A 350 -12.40 1.28 -16.98
CA HIS A 350 -12.66 -0.02 -17.58
C HIS A 350 -13.61 0.11 -18.78
N GLU A 351 -13.26 -0.55 -19.87
CA GLU A 351 -14.05 -0.54 -21.10
C GLU A 351 -15.38 -1.30 -20.96
N LYS A 352 -15.40 -2.28 -20.06
CA LYS A 352 -16.56 -3.10 -19.77
C LYS A 352 -16.97 -2.95 -18.31
N ASP A 353 -18.27 -2.88 -18.06
CA ASP A 353 -18.76 -3.04 -16.70
C ASP A 353 -18.43 -4.46 -16.21
N ILE A 354 -17.50 -4.53 -15.25
CA ILE A 354 -17.07 -5.78 -14.62
C ILE A 354 -17.64 -5.95 -13.21
N THR A 355 -18.47 -5.02 -12.76
CA THR A 355 -19.04 -5.03 -11.41
C THR A 355 -19.88 -6.29 -11.14
N TYR A 356 -20.55 -6.81 -12.19
CA TYR A 356 -21.32 -8.07 -12.12
C TYR A 356 -20.47 -9.30 -11.81
N LEU A 357 -19.16 -9.24 -12.03
CA LEU A 357 -18.23 -10.34 -11.72
C LEU A 357 -17.84 -10.37 -10.24
N ALA A 358 -18.08 -9.29 -9.53
CA ALA A 358 -17.85 -9.22 -8.10
C ALA A 358 -19.06 -9.79 -7.36
N LYS A 359 -18.93 -10.98 -6.83
CA LYS A 359 -19.97 -11.56 -5.95
C LYS A 359 -20.19 -10.72 -4.68
N ARG A 360 -19.18 -9.99 -4.23
CA ARG A 360 -19.24 -8.96 -3.18
C ARG A 360 -18.18 -7.93 -3.54
N PRO A 361 -18.55 -6.71 -3.87
CA PRO A 361 -17.59 -5.64 -3.99
C PRO A 361 -16.77 -5.57 -2.70
N LYS A 362 -15.47 -5.68 -2.78
CA LYS A 362 -14.60 -5.43 -1.64
C LYS A 362 -14.53 -3.93 -1.43
N TYR A 363 -15.58 -3.36 -0.87
CA TYR A 363 -15.53 -2.02 -0.33
C TYR A 363 -14.73 -2.09 0.97
N GLY A 364 -13.43 -2.20 0.84
CA GLY A 364 -12.52 -2.11 1.96
C GLY A 364 -11.77 -0.80 1.90
N ILE A 365 -11.27 -0.38 3.04
CA ILE A 365 -10.12 0.50 3.04
C ILE A 365 -9.08 -0.24 2.22
N ASP A 366 -8.71 0.33 1.09
CA ASP A 366 -7.52 -0.10 0.42
C ASP A 366 -6.37 0.19 1.39
N ASN A 367 -5.68 -0.86 1.84
CA ASN A 367 -4.55 -0.73 2.75
C ASN A 367 -3.46 0.21 2.20
N LEU A 368 -3.52 0.53 0.91
CA LEU A 368 -2.60 1.44 0.26
C LEU A 368 -2.96 2.90 0.48
N ILE A 369 -4.24 3.22 0.50
CA ILE A 369 -4.73 4.60 0.57
C ILE A 369 -5.48 4.92 1.87
N GLY A 370 -5.68 3.95 2.74
CA GLY A 370 -6.30 4.17 4.07
C GLY A 370 -7.77 4.58 4.04
N PHE A 371 -8.41 4.63 2.86
CA PHE A 371 -9.83 4.92 2.69
C PHE A 371 -10.37 4.33 1.39
N ASN A 372 -11.68 4.26 1.24
CA ASN A 372 -12.30 3.76 0.02
C ASN A 372 -12.24 4.82 -1.09
N ALA A 373 -11.47 4.59 -2.14
CA ALA A 373 -11.33 5.50 -3.27
C ALA A 373 -12.68 5.81 -3.96
N ASN A 374 -13.63 4.87 -3.94
CA ASN A 374 -14.97 5.09 -4.50
C ASN A 374 -15.78 6.16 -3.75
N CYS A 375 -15.33 6.56 -2.58
CA CYS A 375 -15.98 7.59 -1.78
C CYS A 375 -15.42 9.00 -2.05
N ILE A 376 -14.36 9.12 -2.82
CA ILE A 376 -13.82 10.41 -3.24
C ILE A 376 -14.61 10.84 -4.48
N LYS A 377 -15.39 11.88 -4.36
CA LYS A 377 -16.10 12.50 -5.48
C LYS A 377 -15.62 13.93 -5.65
#